data_7a291407f5a3182f89c90d47deccc924
#
_entry.id   7a291407f5a3182f89c90d47deccc924
#
_cell.length_a   1.000
_cell.length_b   1.000
_cell.length_c   1.000
_cell.angle_alpha   90.00
_cell.angle_beta   90.00
_cell.angle_gamma   90.00
#
_symmetry.space_group_name_H-M   'P 1'
#
loop_
_entity.id
_entity.type
_entity.pdbx_description
1 polymer ?
#
loop_
_entity_poly.entity_id
_entity_poly.type
_entity_poly.pdbx_seq_one_letter_code
_entity_poly.pdbx_strand_id
1 'polypeptide(L)'
;VTIWGEIALDGARRTVTVEREFAASASELWSALTDPERLARWIGRYEAYEGGYRLRMGGPGVDAIVLGRVIDCEPERRIVIAWQFSRSGENEGETEVEVSVSSVGDDRSRLTLVHRRVQAVTASVYGAGWEDALTHLSREVGDERSSVGELGYVGGAADPAAFDAALDEYRRVEAALVPASTVRVEAGSGVHLERLLDAPMDAVWDVLTTPERIGRWLWPVVSWPDDPVRERPLRMGDMFRLGDANVPDGVHDMEVLALEPGRLISFAWGPDRSAVTIRLSETVEGTLFVLDQEAIPDVFGAGRMRSAPDFAAGWHSLVDGLTLLLNGLSVPETAALWEAAYEVYAEHDAGTGSSTSD
;
A
#
# COMPACT_ATOMS: atom_id res chain seq x y z
N VAL A 1 -10.04 3.39 17.17
CA VAL A 1 -10.99 2.56 16.40
C VAL A 1 -10.54 1.12 16.51
N THR A 2 -11.49 0.21 16.71
CA THR A 2 -11.18 -1.22 16.69
C THR A 2 -11.45 -1.74 15.29
N ILE A 3 -10.40 -2.16 14.58
CA ILE A 3 -10.53 -2.91 13.33
C ILE A 3 -10.73 -4.40 13.63
N TRP A 4 -11.35 -5.12 12.69
CA TRP A 4 -11.65 -6.56 12.84
C TRP A 4 -10.73 -7.44 12.03
N GLY A 5 -9.81 -6.84 11.33
CA GLY A 5 -8.87 -7.54 10.48
C GLY A 5 -7.44 -7.31 10.85
N GLU A 6 -6.59 -8.04 10.17
CA GLU A 6 -5.13 -7.98 10.28
C GLU A 6 -4.50 -7.97 8.90
N ILE A 7 -3.28 -7.43 8.81
CA ILE A 7 -2.42 -7.54 7.64
C ILE A 7 -1.20 -8.36 8.04
N ALA A 8 -0.81 -9.33 7.23
CA ALA A 8 0.37 -10.16 7.44
C ALA A 8 1.32 -10.06 6.24
N LEU A 9 2.61 -10.27 6.49
CA LEU A 9 3.62 -10.36 5.44
C LEU A 9 3.43 -11.64 4.61
N ASP A 10 3.55 -11.50 3.30
CA ASP A 10 3.52 -12.57 2.30
C ASP A 10 4.60 -12.26 1.25
N GLY A 11 5.86 -12.41 1.65
CA GLY A 11 6.99 -11.94 0.87
C GLY A 11 6.93 -10.44 0.59
N ALA A 12 7.02 -10.05 -0.69
CA ALA A 12 6.84 -8.67 -1.13
C ALA A 12 5.36 -8.23 -1.11
N ARG A 13 4.43 -9.15 -0.97
CA ARG A 13 2.99 -8.95 -0.93
C ARG A 13 2.46 -8.97 0.51
N ARG A 14 1.15 -8.84 0.65
CA ARG A 14 0.43 -8.91 1.93
C ARG A 14 -0.74 -9.87 1.83
N THR A 15 -1.09 -10.43 2.97
CA THR A 15 -2.39 -11.10 3.18
C THR A 15 -3.20 -10.25 4.13
N VAL A 16 -4.41 -9.89 3.72
CA VAL A 16 -5.41 -9.20 4.54
C VAL A 16 -6.44 -10.22 4.99
N THR A 17 -6.65 -10.35 6.30
CA THR A 17 -7.67 -11.23 6.89
C THR A 17 -8.66 -10.40 7.66
N VAL A 18 -9.96 -10.61 7.42
CA VAL A 18 -11.04 -9.98 8.20
C VAL A 18 -11.99 -11.05 8.66
N GLU A 19 -12.33 -11.05 9.95
CA GLU A 19 -13.26 -12.00 10.54
C GLU A 19 -14.43 -11.27 11.18
N ARG A 20 -15.66 -11.76 10.95
CA ARG A 20 -16.86 -11.15 11.51
C ARG A 20 -17.96 -12.18 11.79
N GLU A 21 -18.67 -11.98 12.90
CA GLU A 21 -19.89 -12.73 13.20
C GLU A 21 -21.13 -11.98 12.69
N PHE A 22 -22.10 -12.76 12.20
CA PHE A 22 -23.36 -12.28 11.65
C PHE A 22 -24.54 -12.91 12.41
N ALA A 23 -25.59 -12.12 12.61
CA ALA A 23 -26.87 -12.58 13.16
C ALA A 23 -27.71 -13.22 12.03
N ALA A 24 -27.14 -14.22 11.37
CA ALA A 24 -27.77 -14.98 10.29
C ALA A 24 -27.21 -16.41 10.30
N SER A 25 -28.02 -17.38 9.84
CA SER A 25 -27.53 -18.75 9.66
C SER A 25 -26.46 -18.83 8.59
N ALA A 26 -25.63 -19.88 8.62
CA ALA A 26 -24.59 -20.09 7.62
C ALA A 26 -25.15 -20.18 6.18
N SER A 27 -26.32 -20.81 6.01
CA SER A 27 -27.00 -20.92 4.71
C SER A 27 -27.53 -19.56 4.21
N GLU A 28 -28.07 -18.74 5.10
CA GLU A 28 -28.51 -17.38 4.76
C GLU A 28 -27.34 -16.49 4.36
N LEU A 29 -26.25 -16.55 5.13
CA LEU A 29 -25.03 -15.82 4.82
C LEU A 29 -24.42 -16.29 3.51
N TRP A 30 -24.36 -17.60 3.26
CA TRP A 30 -23.89 -18.17 2.00
C TRP A 30 -24.72 -17.71 0.80
N SER A 31 -26.02 -17.67 0.93
CA SER A 31 -26.91 -17.13 -0.10
C SER A 31 -26.59 -15.67 -0.42
N ALA A 32 -26.31 -14.82 0.59
CA ALA A 32 -25.93 -13.44 0.37
C ALA A 32 -24.58 -13.28 -0.35
N LEU A 33 -23.67 -14.25 -0.17
CA LEU A 33 -22.34 -14.27 -0.79
C LEU A 33 -22.34 -14.80 -2.24
N THR A 34 -23.38 -15.53 -2.67
CA THR A 34 -23.36 -16.25 -3.95
C THR A 34 -24.51 -15.93 -4.89
N ASP A 35 -25.61 -15.38 -4.40
CA ASP A 35 -26.76 -14.96 -5.20
C ASP A 35 -26.46 -13.61 -5.88
N PRO A 36 -26.52 -13.53 -7.24
CA PRO A 36 -26.24 -12.28 -7.98
C PRO A 36 -27.12 -11.10 -7.59
N GLU A 37 -28.40 -11.32 -7.27
CA GLU A 37 -29.32 -10.25 -6.86
C GLU A 37 -28.96 -9.72 -5.46
N ARG A 38 -28.47 -10.60 -4.59
CA ARG A 38 -28.02 -10.25 -3.24
C ARG A 38 -26.65 -9.58 -3.27
N LEU A 39 -25.70 -10.07 -4.06
CA LEU A 39 -24.38 -9.43 -4.26
C LEU A 39 -24.53 -7.98 -4.69
N ALA A 40 -25.49 -7.67 -5.56
CA ALA A 40 -25.77 -6.32 -6.02
C ALA A 40 -26.15 -5.32 -4.91
N ARG A 41 -26.53 -5.81 -3.72
CA ARG A 41 -26.97 -4.97 -2.60
C ARG A 41 -25.87 -4.58 -1.63
N TRP A 42 -24.73 -5.31 -1.64
CA TRP A 42 -23.68 -5.06 -0.66
C TRP A 42 -22.28 -4.91 -1.22
N ILE A 43 -21.95 -5.49 -2.39
CA ILE A 43 -20.59 -5.40 -2.94
C ILE A 43 -20.55 -4.91 -4.39
N GLY A 44 -21.54 -5.25 -5.21
CA GLY A 44 -21.59 -4.79 -6.59
C GLY A 44 -22.41 -5.69 -7.50
N ARG A 45 -22.69 -5.18 -8.71
CA ARG A 45 -23.48 -5.89 -9.72
C ARG A 45 -22.66 -6.98 -10.37
N TYR A 46 -23.08 -8.22 -10.21
CA TYR A 46 -22.47 -9.40 -10.81
C TYR A 46 -22.95 -9.59 -12.26
N GLU A 47 -22.00 -9.87 -13.15
CA GLU A 47 -22.24 -10.24 -14.56
C GLU A 47 -21.37 -11.47 -14.89
N ALA A 48 -21.98 -12.60 -15.24
CA ALA A 48 -21.23 -13.76 -15.73
C ALA A 48 -20.79 -13.57 -17.19
N TYR A 49 -19.60 -14.06 -17.53
CA TYR A 49 -19.14 -14.18 -18.92
C TYR A 49 -18.36 -15.49 -19.10
N GLU A 50 -18.04 -15.84 -20.34
CA GLU A 50 -17.28 -17.06 -20.63
C GLU A 50 -15.89 -17.00 -19.94
N GLY A 51 -15.63 -17.95 -19.05
CA GLY A 51 -14.40 -18.08 -18.29
C GLY A 51 -14.34 -17.32 -16.96
N GLY A 52 -15.40 -16.59 -16.56
CA GLY A 52 -15.37 -15.90 -15.27
C GLY A 52 -16.56 -15.01 -14.96
N TYR A 53 -16.31 -14.00 -14.15
CA TYR A 53 -17.30 -13.01 -13.77
C TYR A 53 -16.71 -11.59 -13.80
N ARG A 54 -17.62 -10.64 -13.92
CA ARG A 54 -17.37 -9.23 -13.69
C ARG A 54 -18.25 -8.74 -12.55
N LEU A 55 -17.63 -8.04 -11.60
CA LEU A 55 -18.35 -7.35 -10.53
C LEU A 55 -18.15 -5.84 -10.73
N ARG A 56 -19.24 -5.13 -11.01
CA ARG A 56 -19.20 -3.65 -11.10
C ARG A 56 -19.45 -3.08 -9.71
N MET A 57 -18.42 -2.42 -9.19
CA MET A 57 -18.46 -1.78 -7.88
C MET A 57 -18.71 -0.28 -8.07
N GLY A 58 -19.54 0.30 -7.23
CA GLY A 58 -19.84 1.72 -7.28
C GLY A 58 -21.08 2.10 -8.08
N GLY A 59 -21.48 3.37 -7.92
CA GLY A 59 -22.65 3.95 -8.56
C GLY A 59 -22.41 4.40 -10.00
N PRO A 60 -23.44 5.05 -10.62
CA PRO A 60 -23.32 5.58 -11.97
C PRO A 60 -22.12 6.54 -12.09
N GLY A 61 -21.26 6.28 -13.08
CA GLY A 61 -20.06 7.10 -13.35
C GLY A 61 -18.81 6.69 -12.57
N VAL A 62 -18.89 5.68 -11.72
CA VAL A 62 -17.73 5.08 -11.06
C VAL A 62 -17.24 3.90 -11.90
N ASP A 63 -16.04 4.03 -12.47
CA ASP A 63 -15.38 2.95 -13.24
C ASP A 63 -14.50 2.13 -12.28
N ALA A 64 -15.16 1.28 -11.48
CA ALA A 64 -14.52 0.35 -10.58
C ALA A 64 -15.06 -1.06 -10.86
N ILE A 65 -14.18 -1.94 -11.32
CA ILE A 65 -14.52 -3.27 -11.83
C ILE A 65 -13.59 -4.30 -11.19
N VAL A 66 -14.18 -5.42 -10.77
CA VAL A 66 -13.44 -6.65 -10.50
C VAL A 66 -13.68 -7.64 -11.63
N LEU A 67 -12.63 -8.18 -12.18
CA LEU A 67 -12.66 -9.36 -13.04
C LEU A 67 -12.16 -10.55 -12.23
N GLY A 68 -12.78 -11.70 -12.43
CA GLY A 68 -12.35 -12.89 -11.71
C GLY A 68 -12.98 -14.18 -12.22
N ARG A 69 -12.62 -15.25 -11.57
CA ARG A 69 -13.17 -16.59 -11.77
C ARG A 69 -13.22 -17.33 -10.44
N VAL A 70 -14.09 -18.30 -10.35
CA VAL A 70 -14.09 -19.23 -9.20
C VAL A 70 -12.90 -20.19 -9.38
N ILE A 71 -12.04 -20.26 -8.38
CA ILE A 71 -10.89 -21.18 -8.33
C ILE A 71 -11.31 -22.49 -7.68
N ASP A 72 -12.02 -22.40 -6.55
CA ASP A 72 -12.50 -23.54 -5.79
C ASP A 72 -13.80 -23.18 -5.05
N CYS A 73 -14.67 -24.17 -4.82
CA CYS A 73 -15.93 -23.94 -4.11
C CYS A 73 -16.39 -25.21 -3.39
N GLU A 74 -16.57 -25.08 -2.08
CA GLU A 74 -17.28 -26.04 -1.22
C GLU A 74 -18.61 -25.37 -0.81
N PRO A 75 -19.74 -25.69 -1.45
CA PRO A 75 -21.02 -25.04 -1.18
C PRO A 75 -21.35 -24.95 0.30
N GLU A 76 -21.87 -23.79 0.71
CA GLU A 76 -22.24 -23.43 2.10
C GLU A 76 -21.07 -23.36 3.10
N ARG A 77 -19.83 -23.54 2.65
CA ARG A 77 -18.65 -23.54 3.53
C ARG A 77 -17.53 -22.61 3.09
N ARG A 78 -17.13 -22.68 1.82
CA ARG A 78 -15.92 -22.00 1.36
C ARG A 78 -16.00 -21.71 -0.14
N ILE A 79 -15.55 -20.53 -0.54
CA ILE A 79 -15.32 -20.18 -1.93
C ILE A 79 -13.97 -19.47 -2.06
N VAL A 80 -13.21 -19.81 -3.09
CA VAL A 80 -11.97 -19.15 -3.48
C VAL A 80 -12.15 -18.58 -4.88
N ILE A 81 -11.87 -17.31 -5.02
CA ILE A 81 -12.01 -16.57 -6.27
C ILE A 81 -10.72 -15.85 -6.63
N ALA A 82 -10.42 -15.81 -7.93
CA ALA A 82 -9.48 -14.84 -8.46
C ALA A 82 -10.13 -13.45 -8.39
N TRP A 83 -9.36 -12.46 -8.01
CA TRP A 83 -9.80 -11.09 -7.84
C TRP A 83 -8.82 -10.14 -8.51
N GLN A 84 -9.27 -9.45 -9.55
CA GLN A 84 -8.47 -8.48 -10.28
C GLN A 84 -9.24 -7.16 -10.31
N PHE A 85 -8.90 -6.28 -9.39
CA PHE A 85 -9.51 -4.96 -9.29
C PHE A 85 -8.90 -4.00 -10.30
N SER A 86 -9.75 -3.20 -10.93
CA SER A 86 -9.37 -2.13 -11.83
C SER A 86 -10.24 -0.90 -11.56
N ARG A 87 -9.60 0.26 -11.51
CA ARG A 87 -10.28 1.54 -11.37
C ARG A 87 -9.64 2.58 -12.28
N SER A 88 -10.46 3.28 -13.07
CA SER A 88 -9.99 4.37 -13.95
C SER A 88 -8.85 3.94 -14.90
N GLY A 89 -8.84 2.66 -15.32
CA GLY A 89 -7.81 2.09 -16.20
C GLY A 89 -6.57 1.54 -15.51
N GLU A 90 -6.41 1.75 -14.21
CA GLU A 90 -5.36 1.11 -13.42
C GLU A 90 -5.77 -0.31 -13.01
N ASN A 91 -4.83 -1.24 -13.05
CA ASN A 91 -5.04 -2.65 -12.77
C ASN A 91 -4.01 -3.12 -11.76
N GLU A 92 -4.48 -3.61 -10.61
CA GLU A 92 -3.62 -4.05 -9.51
C GLU A 92 -3.05 -5.47 -9.69
N GLY A 93 -3.37 -6.13 -10.79
CA GLY A 93 -3.01 -7.53 -11.02
C GLY A 93 -4.01 -8.50 -10.39
N GLU A 94 -3.79 -9.80 -10.62
CA GLU A 94 -4.62 -10.86 -10.05
C GLU A 94 -4.20 -11.20 -8.63
N THR A 95 -5.15 -11.15 -7.72
CA THR A 95 -5.04 -11.56 -6.32
C THR A 95 -6.00 -12.71 -6.04
N GLU A 96 -6.06 -13.21 -4.83
CA GLU A 96 -6.92 -14.32 -4.43
C GLU A 96 -7.74 -13.96 -3.20
N VAL A 97 -9.05 -14.15 -3.27
CA VAL A 97 -9.95 -13.97 -2.13
C VAL A 97 -10.58 -15.30 -1.78
N GLU A 98 -10.38 -15.73 -0.55
CA GLU A 98 -11.06 -16.85 0.06
C GLU A 98 -12.08 -16.35 1.06
N VAL A 99 -13.30 -16.86 0.98
CA VAL A 99 -14.36 -16.62 1.97
C VAL A 99 -14.82 -17.94 2.54
N SER A 100 -14.74 -18.08 3.86
CA SER A 100 -15.21 -19.25 4.60
C SER A 100 -16.35 -18.85 5.52
N VAL A 101 -17.37 -19.72 5.62
CA VAL A 101 -18.52 -19.55 6.51
C VAL A 101 -18.62 -20.74 7.44
N SER A 102 -18.84 -20.48 8.73
CA SER A 102 -19.06 -21.51 9.74
C SER A 102 -20.23 -21.13 10.66
N SER A 103 -21.02 -22.11 11.08
CA SER A 103 -22.06 -21.89 12.07
C SER A 103 -21.43 -21.72 13.46
N VAL A 104 -21.91 -20.73 14.23
CA VAL A 104 -21.57 -20.52 15.65
C VAL A 104 -22.82 -20.60 16.55
N GLY A 105 -23.95 -20.99 15.97
CA GLY A 105 -25.25 -21.18 16.61
C GLY A 105 -26.31 -21.37 15.54
N ASP A 106 -27.57 -21.58 15.94
CA ASP A 106 -28.67 -21.85 14.99
C ASP A 106 -28.90 -20.67 14.04
N ASP A 107 -28.89 -19.43 14.57
CA ASP A 107 -29.14 -18.18 13.84
C ASP A 107 -27.89 -17.28 13.80
N ARG A 108 -26.71 -17.85 14.00
CA ARG A 108 -25.43 -17.10 13.97
C ARG A 108 -24.38 -17.83 13.20
N SER A 109 -23.65 -17.09 12.43
CA SER A 109 -22.51 -17.59 11.65
C SER A 109 -21.31 -16.66 11.74
N ARG A 110 -20.13 -17.21 11.45
CA ARG A 110 -18.87 -16.50 11.33
C ARG A 110 -18.40 -16.56 9.90
N LEU A 111 -18.00 -15.42 9.36
CA LEU A 111 -17.32 -15.29 8.09
C LEU A 111 -15.86 -14.95 8.36
N THR A 112 -14.97 -15.67 7.68
CA THR A 112 -13.55 -15.33 7.58
C THR A 112 -13.23 -15.06 6.12
N LEU A 113 -12.74 -13.87 5.82
CA LEU A 113 -12.27 -13.45 4.51
C LEU A 113 -10.76 -13.33 4.54
N VAL A 114 -10.08 -13.98 3.59
CA VAL A 114 -8.63 -13.92 3.43
C VAL A 114 -8.31 -13.46 2.02
N HIS A 115 -7.73 -12.27 1.89
CA HIS A 115 -7.31 -11.72 0.62
C HIS A 115 -5.78 -11.82 0.51
N ARG A 116 -5.30 -12.70 -0.36
CA ARG A 116 -3.87 -13.03 -0.52
C ARG A 116 -3.26 -12.31 -1.71
N ARG A 117 -1.93 -12.15 -1.66
CA ARG A 117 -1.14 -11.57 -2.74
C ARG A 117 -1.47 -10.10 -3.02
N VAL A 118 -2.01 -9.41 -2.03
CA VAL A 118 -2.29 -7.97 -2.11
C VAL A 118 -0.98 -7.19 -2.14
N GLN A 119 -0.91 -6.14 -2.92
CA GLN A 119 0.24 -5.23 -2.91
C GLN A 119 0.35 -4.54 -1.55
N ALA A 120 1.58 -4.36 -1.04
CA ALA A 120 1.82 -3.75 0.26
C ALA A 120 1.11 -2.39 0.40
N VAL A 121 1.24 -1.54 -0.61
CA VAL A 121 0.69 -0.17 -0.64
C VAL A 121 -0.83 -0.09 -0.77
N THR A 122 -1.51 -1.18 -1.16
CA THR A 122 -2.98 -1.25 -1.25
C THR A 122 -3.61 -2.06 -0.13
N ALA A 123 -2.81 -2.72 0.70
CA ALA A 123 -3.29 -3.63 1.75
C ALA A 123 -4.18 -2.91 2.76
N SER A 124 -3.83 -1.70 3.19
CA SER A 124 -4.64 -0.88 4.10
C SER A 124 -5.99 -0.49 3.50
N VAL A 125 -6.00 -0.18 2.21
CA VAL A 125 -7.25 0.15 1.47
C VAL A 125 -8.14 -1.09 1.37
N TYR A 126 -7.57 -2.26 1.12
CA TYR A 126 -8.34 -3.52 1.13
C TYR A 126 -8.86 -3.87 2.52
N GLY A 127 -8.08 -3.65 3.58
CA GLY A 127 -8.53 -3.86 4.96
C GLY A 127 -9.79 -3.04 5.27
N ALA A 128 -9.70 -1.71 5.09
CA ALA A 128 -10.83 -0.81 5.29
C ALA A 128 -12.01 -1.11 4.34
N GLY A 129 -11.72 -1.41 3.08
CA GLY A 129 -12.73 -1.76 2.08
C GLY A 129 -13.50 -3.04 2.42
N TRP A 130 -12.83 -4.07 2.93
CA TRP A 130 -13.49 -5.29 3.37
C TRP A 130 -14.34 -5.07 4.62
N GLU A 131 -13.88 -4.27 5.59
CA GLU A 131 -14.70 -3.93 6.75
C GLU A 131 -15.98 -3.18 6.37
N ASP A 132 -15.86 -2.24 5.43
CA ASP A 132 -17.01 -1.53 4.90
C ASP A 132 -17.96 -2.46 4.13
N ALA A 133 -17.45 -3.31 3.25
CA ALA A 133 -18.22 -4.31 2.51
C ALA A 133 -18.96 -5.26 3.46
N LEU A 134 -18.30 -5.76 4.52
CA LEU A 134 -18.93 -6.61 5.53
C LEU A 134 -19.96 -5.84 6.38
N THR A 135 -19.85 -4.52 6.49
CA THR A 135 -20.89 -3.68 7.11
C THR A 135 -22.13 -3.61 6.23
N HIS A 136 -21.96 -3.47 4.91
CA HIS A 136 -23.07 -3.58 3.96
C HIS A 136 -23.69 -4.98 3.96
N LEU A 137 -22.88 -6.03 4.03
CA LEU A 137 -23.35 -7.41 4.13
C LEU A 137 -24.17 -7.64 5.41
N SER A 138 -23.75 -7.06 6.55
CA SER A 138 -24.54 -7.15 7.80
C SER A 138 -25.95 -6.57 7.64
N ARG A 139 -26.08 -5.46 6.91
CA ARG A 139 -27.39 -4.86 6.60
C ARG A 139 -28.20 -5.74 5.65
N GLU A 140 -27.55 -6.43 4.69
CA GLU A 140 -28.24 -7.33 3.77
C GLU A 140 -28.83 -8.56 4.47
N VAL A 141 -28.14 -9.13 5.47
CA VAL A 141 -28.60 -10.34 6.17
C VAL A 141 -29.32 -10.07 7.51
N GLY A 142 -29.29 -8.82 8.02
CA GLY A 142 -29.91 -8.43 9.30
C GLY A 142 -31.31 -7.84 9.16
N ASP A 143 -31.91 -7.48 10.33
CA ASP A 143 -33.23 -6.84 10.39
C ASP A 143 -33.26 -5.40 9.87
N GLU A 144 -32.11 -4.79 9.60
CA GLU A 144 -31.99 -3.42 9.06
C GLU A 144 -32.19 -3.32 7.53
N ARG A 145 -32.67 -4.40 6.90
CA ARG A 145 -32.99 -4.47 5.45
C ARG A 145 -33.91 -3.36 4.96
N SER A 146 -34.73 -2.82 5.85
CA SER A 146 -35.75 -1.81 5.51
C SER A 146 -35.17 -0.39 5.27
N SER A 147 -33.93 -0.14 5.59
CA SER A 147 -33.31 1.19 5.47
C SER A 147 -32.41 1.37 4.25
N VAL A 148 -32.05 0.29 3.57
CA VAL A 148 -31.33 0.36 2.28
C VAL A 148 -32.40 0.52 1.21
N GLY A 149 -32.59 1.73 0.71
CA GLY A 149 -33.53 2.02 -0.37
C GLY A 149 -33.31 1.12 -1.59
N GLU A 150 -34.29 1.07 -2.52
CA GLU A 150 -34.34 0.25 -3.76
C GLU A 150 -33.12 0.35 -4.70
N LEU A 151 -32.10 1.09 -4.32
CA LEU A 151 -30.94 1.47 -5.14
C LEU A 151 -29.68 0.66 -4.78
N GLY A 152 -29.65 -0.63 -4.67
CA GLY A 152 -28.43 -1.46 -4.60
C GLY A 152 -27.13 -0.75 -4.08
N TYR A 153 -26.07 -1.45 -3.90
CA TYR A 153 -24.75 -0.85 -3.53
C TYR A 153 -24.37 0.29 -4.49
N VAL A 154 -24.35 1.52 -4.00
CA VAL A 154 -24.15 2.74 -4.79
C VAL A 154 -22.67 3.21 -4.73
N GLY A 155 -21.75 2.37 -4.20
CA GLY A 155 -20.31 2.63 -4.22
C GLY A 155 -19.82 3.72 -3.27
N GLY A 156 -20.54 3.97 -2.20
CA GLY A 156 -20.09 4.81 -1.10
C GLY A 156 -19.89 3.99 0.17
N ALA A 157 -19.01 4.45 1.05
CA ALA A 157 -18.82 3.83 2.35
C ALA A 157 -20.14 3.83 3.15
N ALA A 158 -20.42 2.73 3.87
CA ALA A 158 -21.58 2.61 4.75
C ALA A 158 -21.61 3.71 5.82
N ASP A 159 -20.43 4.05 6.31
CA ASP A 159 -20.12 5.20 7.17
C ASP A 159 -18.75 5.75 6.76
N PRO A 160 -18.68 6.91 6.06
CA PRO A 160 -17.42 7.48 5.62
C PRO A 160 -16.42 7.75 6.75
N ALA A 161 -16.89 8.21 7.91
CA ALA A 161 -16.01 8.49 9.03
C ALA A 161 -15.43 7.20 9.65
N ALA A 162 -16.23 6.12 9.70
CA ALA A 162 -15.75 4.81 10.13
C ALA A 162 -14.76 4.20 9.12
N PHE A 163 -15.00 4.38 7.82
CA PHE A 163 -14.08 3.94 6.76
C PHE A 163 -12.73 4.66 6.88
N ASP A 164 -12.73 5.99 6.99
CA ASP A 164 -11.50 6.79 7.11
C ASP A 164 -10.72 6.37 8.37
N ALA A 165 -11.41 6.21 9.49
CA ALA A 165 -10.78 5.77 10.74
C ALA A 165 -10.21 4.35 10.67
N ALA A 166 -10.88 3.42 9.99
CA ALA A 166 -10.37 2.07 9.74
C ALA A 166 -9.15 2.12 8.80
N LEU A 167 -9.20 2.92 7.74
CA LEU A 167 -8.09 3.10 6.80
C LEU A 167 -6.84 3.63 7.50
N ASP A 168 -6.97 4.61 8.38
CA ASP A 168 -5.85 5.15 9.15
C ASP A 168 -5.25 4.09 10.10
N GLU A 169 -6.09 3.28 10.73
CA GLU A 169 -5.62 2.19 11.59
C GLU A 169 -4.91 1.10 10.78
N TYR A 170 -5.45 0.68 9.63
CA TYR A 170 -4.78 -0.28 8.76
C TYR A 170 -3.46 0.24 8.19
N ARG A 171 -3.34 1.55 7.93
CA ARG A 171 -2.06 2.18 7.55
C ARG A 171 -1.02 2.08 8.66
N ARG A 172 -1.42 2.26 9.93
CA ARG A 172 -0.51 2.06 11.09
C ARG A 172 -0.09 0.60 11.21
N VAL A 173 -1.04 -0.33 11.07
CA VAL A 173 -0.76 -1.78 11.08
C VAL A 173 0.23 -2.13 9.97
N GLU A 174 0.02 -1.66 8.75
CA GLU A 174 0.92 -1.92 7.61
C GLU A 174 2.29 -1.30 7.85
N ALA A 175 2.36 -0.04 8.26
CA ALA A 175 3.62 0.62 8.57
C ALA A 175 4.42 -0.10 9.67
N ALA A 176 3.74 -0.67 10.67
CA ALA A 176 4.36 -1.44 11.76
C ALA A 176 4.83 -2.84 11.33
N LEU A 177 4.30 -3.39 10.23
CA LEU A 177 4.77 -4.67 9.67
C LEU A 177 6.13 -4.56 9.00
N VAL A 178 6.53 -3.36 8.58
CA VAL A 178 7.89 -3.08 8.14
C VAL A 178 8.69 -2.86 9.42
N PRO A 179 9.31 -3.91 10.00
CA PRO A 179 9.76 -3.81 11.39
C PRO A 179 10.88 -2.80 11.54
N ALA A 180 11.04 -2.32 12.76
CA ALA A 180 12.20 -1.55 13.18
C ALA A 180 13.56 -2.24 12.93
N SER A 181 13.55 -3.55 12.60
CA SER A 181 14.70 -4.28 12.06
C SER A 181 14.98 -3.92 10.60
N THR A 182 14.02 -3.38 9.86
CA THR A 182 14.17 -2.96 8.46
C THR A 182 14.24 -1.44 8.28
N VAL A 183 13.86 -0.67 9.30
CA VAL A 183 14.12 0.76 9.38
C VAL A 183 14.75 1.05 10.74
N ARG A 184 16.06 1.19 10.77
CA ARG A 184 16.80 1.53 11.99
C ARG A 184 17.21 2.98 11.93
N VAL A 185 16.87 3.68 12.99
CA VAL A 185 17.42 4.99 13.28
C VAL A 185 18.61 4.74 14.20
N GLU A 186 19.81 4.82 13.66
CA GLU A 186 21.01 4.70 14.47
C GLU A 186 21.20 5.98 15.28
N ALA A 187 21.43 5.81 16.59
CA ALA A 187 21.59 6.92 17.51
C ALA A 187 22.65 7.90 17.00
N GLY A 188 22.20 9.01 16.50
CA GLY A 188 22.99 10.18 16.12
C GLY A 188 23.14 10.48 14.64
N SER A 189 22.69 9.65 13.66
CA SER A 189 22.98 10.07 12.28
C SER A 189 22.52 9.25 11.08
N GLY A 190 21.67 8.22 11.16
CA GLY A 190 21.36 7.44 9.96
C GLY A 190 19.97 6.84 9.89
N VAL A 191 19.50 6.58 8.69
CA VAL A 191 18.33 5.72 8.41
C VAL A 191 18.82 4.53 7.60
N HIS A 192 18.46 3.34 8.04
CA HIS A 192 18.59 2.11 7.29
C HIS A 192 17.21 1.57 6.99
N LEU A 193 16.91 1.28 5.70
CA LEU A 193 15.62 0.74 5.26
C LEU A 193 15.85 -0.44 4.33
N GLU A 194 15.19 -1.56 4.62
CA GLU A 194 15.12 -2.70 3.71
C GLU A 194 13.69 -2.91 3.22
N ARG A 195 13.53 -3.22 1.95
CA ARG A 195 12.22 -3.53 1.35
C ARG A 195 12.37 -4.60 0.28
N LEU A 196 11.56 -5.64 0.36
CA LEU A 196 11.41 -6.59 -0.73
C LEU A 196 10.39 -6.03 -1.73
N LEU A 197 10.84 -5.78 -2.96
CA LEU A 197 10.01 -5.24 -4.05
C LEU A 197 9.61 -6.38 -4.99
N ASP A 198 8.33 -6.50 -5.29
CA ASP A 198 7.81 -7.46 -6.26
C ASP A 198 8.02 -6.95 -7.70
N ALA A 199 9.28 -6.83 -8.06
CA ALA A 199 9.72 -6.38 -9.37
C ALA A 199 11.13 -6.92 -9.68
N PRO A 200 11.45 -7.18 -10.96
CA PRO A 200 12.78 -7.57 -11.35
C PRO A 200 13.78 -6.42 -11.17
N MET A 201 15.03 -6.76 -10.89
CA MET A 201 16.07 -5.80 -10.49
C MET A 201 16.37 -4.76 -11.57
N ASP A 202 16.25 -5.10 -12.84
CA ASP A 202 16.42 -4.18 -13.96
C ASP A 202 15.30 -3.12 -14.03
N ALA A 203 14.06 -3.50 -13.71
CA ALA A 203 12.95 -2.56 -13.60
C ALA A 203 13.12 -1.60 -12.42
N VAL A 204 13.58 -2.10 -11.27
CA VAL A 204 13.90 -1.25 -10.11
C VAL A 204 15.04 -0.29 -10.47
N TRP A 205 16.12 -0.79 -11.09
CA TRP A 205 17.25 0.04 -11.51
C TRP A 205 16.85 1.17 -12.47
N ASP A 206 15.99 0.85 -13.44
CA ASP A 206 15.49 1.82 -14.40
C ASP A 206 14.71 2.96 -13.72
N VAL A 207 13.88 2.65 -12.73
CA VAL A 207 13.14 3.66 -11.96
C VAL A 207 14.06 4.53 -11.09
N LEU A 208 15.18 3.99 -10.61
CA LEU A 208 16.16 4.72 -9.81
C LEU A 208 17.06 5.64 -10.63
N THR A 209 17.21 5.41 -11.93
CA THR A 209 18.27 6.07 -12.73
C THR A 209 17.74 6.78 -13.98
N THR A 210 16.48 6.64 -14.33
CA THR A 210 15.84 7.30 -15.47
C THR A 210 15.14 8.59 -15.01
N PRO A 211 15.43 9.77 -15.60
CA PRO A 211 14.91 11.06 -15.15
C PRO A 211 13.38 11.13 -15.05
N GLU A 212 12.68 10.61 -16.06
CA GLU A 212 11.23 10.63 -16.11
C GLU A 212 10.61 9.78 -15.00
N ARG A 213 11.29 8.70 -14.61
CA ARG A 213 10.82 7.77 -13.59
C ARG A 213 11.19 8.20 -12.18
N ILE A 214 12.42 8.64 -11.95
CA ILE A 214 12.87 9.16 -10.65
C ILE A 214 12.00 10.36 -10.22
N GLY A 215 11.58 11.19 -11.19
CA GLY A 215 10.70 12.33 -10.97
C GLY A 215 9.28 11.97 -10.54
N ARG A 216 8.87 10.71 -10.63
CA ARG A 216 7.52 10.24 -10.30
C ARG A 216 7.39 9.68 -8.88
N TRP A 217 8.48 9.22 -8.28
CA TRP A 217 8.44 8.65 -6.93
C TRP A 217 9.26 9.43 -5.91
N LEU A 218 10.34 10.08 -6.34
CA LEU A 218 11.21 10.85 -5.46
C LEU A 218 10.80 12.33 -5.49
N TRP A 219 11.27 13.09 -6.48
CA TRP A 219 10.85 14.47 -6.75
C TRP A 219 11.05 14.82 -8.22
N PRO A 220 10.29 15.82 -8.75
CA PRO A 220 10.46 16.29 -10.12
C PRO A 220 11.91 16.63 -10.45
N VAL A 221 12.35 16.25 -11.64
CA VAL A 221 13.69 16.57 -12.13
C VAL A 221 13.74 18.01 -12.62
N VAL A 222 14.54 18.83 -11.95
CA VAL A 222 14.79 20.23 -12.32
C VAL A 222 15.92 20.34 -13.34
N SER A 223 17.01 19.59 -13.16
CA SER A 223 18.08 19.47 -14.14
C SER A 223 18.73 18.09 -14.14
N TRP A 224 19.26 17.69 -15.31
CA TRP A 224 19.91 16.39 -15.52
C TRP A 224 21.24 16.59 -16.25
N PRO A 225 22.27 15.74 -16.04
CA PRO A 225 23.56 15.87 -16.70
C PRO A 225 23.45 15.87 -18.22
N ASP A 226 24.17 16.81 -18.87
CA ASP A 226 24.26 16.95 -20.33
C ASP A 226 22.93 17.14 -21.08
N ASP A 227 21.92 17.73 -20.41
CA ASP A 227 20.62 17.95 -21.02
C ASP A 227 20.71 18.85 -22.28
N PRO A 228 20.25 18.36 -23.48
CA PRO A 228 18.95 18.88 -23.91
C PRO A 228 17.83 17.84 -23.94
N VAL A 229 18.06 16.56 -23.74
CA VAL A 229 17.02 15.52 -23.97
C VAL A 229 16.92 14.50 -22.82
N ARG A 230 17.68 14.67 -21.73
CA ARG A 230 17.65 13.80 -20.54
C ARG A 230 17.83 12.28 -20.83
N GLU A 231 18.59 11.94 -21.87
CA GLU A 231 18.63 10.58 -22.42
C GLU A 231 19.78 9.71 -21.92
N ARG A 232 20.83 10.30 -21.34
CA ARG A 232 21.94 9.47 -20.92
C ARG A 232 21.81 8.96 -19.49
N PRO A 233 22.24 7.71 -19.22
CA PRO A 233 22.33 7.19 -17.86
C PRO A 233 23.28 8.02 -16.99
N LEU A 234 23.04 8.02 -15.68
CA LEU A 234 23.91 8.61 -14.67
C LEU A 234 25.30 7.98 -14.70
N ARG A 235 26.31 8.76 -14.33
CA ARG A 235 27.71 8.36 -14.15
C ARG A 235 28.22 8.89 -12.82
N MET A 236 29.26 8.27 -12.30
CA MET A 236 29.94 8.77 -11.11
C MET A 236 30.40 10.21 -11.33
N GLY A 237 30.15 11.09 -10.36
CA GLY A 237 30.47 12.52 -10.41
C GLY A 237 29.43 13.39 -11.12
N ASP A 238 28.38 12.83 -11.67
CA ASP A 238 27.28 13.61 -12.25
C ASP A 238 26.57 14.42 -11.18
N MET A 239 26.21 15.66 -11.57
CA MET A 239 25.39 16.56 -10.79
C MET A 239 24.01 16.67 -11.43
N PHE A 240 22.95 16.55 -10.63
CA PHE A 240 21.57 16.77 -11.06
C PHE A 240 20.76 17.42 -9.93
N ARG A 241 19.57 17.90 -10.24
CA ARG A 241 18.71 18.61 -9.28
C ARG A 241 17.31 18.04 -9.30
N LEU A 242 16.77 17.78 -8.11
CA LEU A 242 15.40 17.32 -7.89
C LEU A 242 14.67 18.31 -7.00
N GLY A 243 13.34 18.40 -7.16
CA GLY A 243 12.49 19.19 -6.28
C GLY A 243 11.48 20.06 -7.01
N ASP A 244 10.85 20.96 -6.28
CA ASP A 244 9.90 21.94 -6.82
C ASP A 244 10.52 23.35 -6.78
N ALA A 245 10.80 23.91 -7.95
CA ALA A 245 11.36 25.25 -8.09
C ALA A 245 10.40 26.37 -7.63
N ASN A 246 9.12 26.07 -7.40
CA ASN A 246 8.12 27.02 -6.90
C ASN A 246 8.07 27.06 -5.36
N VAL A 247 8.76 26.13 -4.69
CA VAL A 247 8.84 26.06 -3.24
C VAL A 247 10.16 26.65 -2.77
N PRO A 248 10.18 27.62 -1.85
CA PRO A 248 11.42 28.11 -1.25
C PRO A 248 12.23 26.97 -0.67
N ASP A 249 13.53 26.89 -1.02
CA ASP A 249 14.45 25.80 -0.65
C ASP A 249 13.96 24.40 -1.05
N GLY A 250 13.04 24.32 -2.01
CA GLY A 250 12.41 23.08 -2.49
C GLY A 250 13.21 22.35 -3.57
N VAL A 251 14.40 22.83 -3.94
CA VAL A 251 15.28 22.17 -4.93
C VAL A 251 16.56 21.73 -4.26
N HIS A 252 16.92 20.47 -4.47
CA HIS A 252 18.07 19.83 -3.84
C HIS A 252 19.11 19.45 -4.90
N ASP A 253 20.35 19.83 -4.64
CA ASP A 253 21.49 19.41 -5.44
C ASP A 253 21.89 17.98 -5.08
N MET A 254 22.09 17.15 -6.11
CA MET A 254 22.45 15.76 -6.01
C MET A 254 23.78 15.55 -6.74
N GLU A 255 24.69 14.76 -6.15
CA GLU A 255 25.92 14.33 -6.81
C GLU A 255 26.06 12.82 -6.71
N VAL A 256 26.31 12.15 -7.82
CA VAL A 256 26.53 10.69 -7.83
C VAL A 256 27.91 10.38 -7.25
N LEU A 257 27.96 9.80 -6.07
CA LEU A 257 29.19 9.45 -5.33
C LEU A 257 29.74 8.09 -5.72
N ALA A 258 28.85 7.11 -5.99
CA ALA A 258 29.22 5.77 -6.44
C ALA A 258 28.12 5.20 -7.34
N LEU A 259 28.51 4.37 -8.30
CA LEU A 259 27.59 3.74 -9.25
C LEU A 259 28.14 2.39 -9.69
N GLU A 260 27.36 1.33 -9.40
CA GLU A 260 27.54 0.00 -9.97
C GLU A 260 26.25 -0.35 -10.72
N PRO A 261 26.24 -0.31 -12.07
CA PRO A 261 25.02 -0.50 -12.85
C PRO A 261 24.22 -1.74 -12.44
N GLY A 262 22.93 -1.56 -12.20
CA GLY A 262 22.00 -2.61 -11.77
C GLY A 262 22.09 -2.98 -10.30
N ARG A 263 23.07 -2.50 -9.52
CA ARG A 263 23.33 -2.99 -8.16
C ARG A 263 23.45 -1.92 -7.09
N LEU A 264 24.12 -0.81 -7.38
CA LEU A 264 24.38 0.22 -6.38
C LEU A 264 24.37 1.60 -7.02
N ILE A 265 23.68 2.51 -6.35
CA ILE A 265 23.80 3.95 -6.55
C ILE A 265 23.98 4.64 -5.21
N SER A 266 24.94 5.56 -5.12
CA SER A 266 25.09 6.43 -3.97
C SER A 266 25.14 7.87 -4.44
N PHE A 267 24.46 8.76 -3.74
CA PHE A 267 24.44 10.19 -4.05
C PHE A 267 24.50 11.04 -2.78
N ALA A 268 25.17 12.18 -2.88
CA ALA A 268 25.08 13.23 -1.89
C ALA A 268 23.75 13.96 -2.07
N TRP A 269 23.10 14.28 -0.97
CA TRP A 269 21.77 14.86 -0.92
C TRP A 269 21.76 16.17 -0.14
N GLY A 270 21.28 17.21 -0.78
CA GLY A 270 21.06 18.51 -0.16
C GLY A 270 22.33 19.26 0.23
N PRO A 271 22.18 20.39 0.94
CA PRO A 271 23.28 21.28 1.29
C PRO A 271 24.31 20.63 2.22
N ASP A 272 23.86 19.77 3.13
CA ASP A 272 24.72 19.07 4.10
C ASP A 272 25.42 17.85 3.51
N ARG A 273 25.14 17.54 2.23
CA ARG A 273 25.73 16.43 1.49
C ARG A 273 25.58 15.07 2.21
N SER A 274 24.44 14.87 2.89
CA SER A 274 24.09 13.58 3.47
C SER A 274 24.19 12.48 2.41
N ALA A 275 24.94 11.42 2.67
CA ALA A 275 25.11 10.35 1.71
C ALA A 275 23.91 9.38 1.78
N VAL A 276 23.27 9.17 0.64
CA VAL A 276 22.24 8.14 0.47
C VAL A 276 22.78 7.07 -0.45
N THR A 277 22.77 5.83 0.02
CA THR A 277 23.24 4.67 -0.75
C THR A 277 22.11 3.67 -0.90
N ILE A 278 21.79 3.31 -2.13
CA ILE A 278 20.80 2.28 -2.47
C ILE A 278 21.53 1.07 -3.04
N ARG A 279 21.23 -0.12 -2.50
CA ARG A 279 21.75 -1.40 -2.97
C ARG A 279 20.61 -2.29 -3.40
N LEU A 280 20.78 -3.01 -4.50
CA LEU A 280 19.83 -3.96 -5.02
C LEU A 280 20.44 -5.37 -5.03
N SER A 281 19.63 -6.35 -4.64
CA SER A 281 19.97 -7.77 -4.72
C SER A 281 18.79 -8.56 -5.25
N GLU A 282 19.04 -9.46 -6.18
CA GLU A 282 18.01 -10.35 -6.72
C GLU A 282 17.63 -11.42 -5.70
N THR A 283 16.32 -11.69 -5.58
CA THR A 283 15.77 -12.77 -4.75
C THR A 283 14.79 -13.61 -5.58
N VAL A 284 14.34 -14.73 -5.05
CA VAL A 284 13.32 -15.58 -5.69
C VAL A 284 11.94 -14.90 -5.77
N GLU A 285 11.70 -13.89 -4.95
CA GLU A 285 10.42 -13.17 -4.84
C GLU A 285 10.46 -11.76 -5.45
N GLY A 286 11.59 -11.37 -6.05
CA GLY A 286 11.79 -10.04 -6.64
C GLY A 286 13.13 -9.42 -6.25
N THR A 287 13.15 -8.15 -5.90
CA THR A 287 14.35 -7.39 -5.59
C THR A 287 14.39 -6.94 -4.14
N LEU A 288 15.42 -7.33 -3.39
CA LEU A 288 15.73 -6.71 -2.11
C LEU A 288 16.37 -5.34 -2.37
N PHE A 289 15.65 -4.31 -1.93
CA PHE A 289 16.07 -2.91 -1.96
C PHE A 289 16.55 -2.53 -0.55
N VAL A 290 17.78 -2.05 -0.45
CA VAL A 290 18.37 -1.58 0.80
C VAL A 290 18.80 -0.14 0.62
N LEU A 291 18.31 0.75 1.48
CA LEU A 291 18.67 2.17 1.51
C LEU A 291 19.36 2.49 2.83
N ASP A 292 20.53 3.10 2.74
CA ASP A 292 21.24 3.70 3.86
C ASP A 292 21.36 5.18 3.64
N GLN A 293 20.92 6.01 4.58
CA GLN A 293 21.25 7.43 4.65
C GLN A 293 22.12 7.70 5.86
N GLU A 294 23.30 8.20 5.64
CA GLU A 294 24.25 8.60 6.69
C GLU A 294 24.20 10.12 6.91
N ALA A 295 24.56 10.55 8.11
CA ALA A 295 24.66 11.96 8.47
C ALA A 295 23.37 12.76 8.18
N ILE A 296 22.27 12.36 8.82
CA ILE A 296 20.99 13.07 8.71
C ILE A 296 21.18 14.54 9.11
N PRO A 297 20.78 15.51 8.28
CA PRO A 297 20.89 16.91 8.60
C PRO A 297 19.93 17.30 9.74
N ASP A 298 20.36 18.23 10.60
CA ASP A 298 19.53 18.73 11.71
C ASP A 298 18.22 19.39 11.24
N VAL A 299 18.20 19.89 10.00
CA VAL A 299 17.03 20.52 9.37
C VAL A 299 17.03 20.27 7.88
N PHE A 300 15.92 19.79 7.34
CA PHE A 300 15.73 19.57 5.91
C PHE A 300 14.34 20.07 5.44
N GLY A 301 14.24 20.49 4.17
CA GLY A 301 12.98 20.84 3.55
C GLY A 301 12.23 22.00 4.22
N ALA A 302 12.84 23.18 4.33
CA ALA A 302 12.26 24.37 5.00
C ALA A 302 11.86 24.11 6.48
N GLY A 303 12.59 23.20 7.16
CA GLY A 303 12.38 22.87 8.56
C GLY A 303 11.23 21.89 8.82
N ARG A 304 10.76 21.17 7.79
CA ARG A 304 9.71 20.16 7.94
C ARG A 304 10.22 18.85 8.53
N MET A 305 11.44 18.44 8.18
CA MET A 305 12.07 17.24 8.73
C MET A 305 13.19 17.65 9.70
N ARG A 306 13.07 17.27 10.96
CA ARG A 306 13.95 17.70 12.05
C ARG A 306 14.45 16.57 12.92
N SER A 307 13.98 15.36 12.69
CA SER A 307 14.29 14.19 13.51
C SER A 307 14.51 12.96 12.65
N ALA A 308 15.16 11.97 13.19
CA ALA A 308 15.37 10.71 12.53
C ALA A 308 14.06 9.98 12.18
N PRO A 309 13.00 9.97 13.03
CA PRO A 309 11.67 9.50 12.63
C PRO A 309 11.08 10.20 11.41
N ASP A 310 11.29 11.53 11.25
CA ASP A 310 10.85 12.26 10.04
C ASP A 310 11.49 11.71 8.76
N PHE A 311 12.80 11.47 8.79
CA PHE A 311 13.53 10.93 7.64
C PHE A 311 13.13 9.47 7.37
N ALA A 312 12.96 8.65 8.41
CA ALA A 312 12.51 7.28 8.28
C ALA A 312 11.11 7.21 7.64
N ALA A 313 10.17 8.03 8.11
CA ALA A 313 8.83 8.14 7.54
C ALA A 313 8.85 8.67 6.09
N GLY A 314 9.72 9.64 5.81
CA GLY A 314 9.93 10.17 4.47
C GLY A 314 10.40 9.07 3.49
N TRP A 315 11.43 8.32 3.84
CA TRP A 315 11.91 7.21 3.01
C TRP A 315 10.89 6.08 2.89
N HIS A 316 10.17 5.75 3.97
CA HIS A 316 9.11 4.75 3.93
C HIS A 316 8.06 5.13 2.88
N SER A 317 7.48 6.33 2.96
CA SER A 317 6.45 6.78 2.03
C SER A 317 6.95 6.91 0.59
N LEU A 318 8.21 7.30 0.39
CA LEU A 318 8.83 7.36 -0.94
C LEU A 318 9.02 5.96 -1.55
N VAL A 319 9.45 4.98 -0.76
CA VAL A 319 9.59 3.59 -1.22
C VAL A 319 8.23 2.94 -1.48
N ASP A 320 7.18 3.33 -0.76
CA ASP A 320 5.80 2.93 -1.10
C ASP A 320 5.37 3.51 -2.44
N GLY A 321 5.69 4.79 -2.72
CA GLY A 321 5.50 5.41 -4.02
C GLY A 321 6.26 4.70 -5.15
N LEU A 322 7.52 4.32 -4.89
CA LEU A 322 8.32 3.49 -5.80
C LEU A 322 7.64 2.15 -6.09
N THR A 323 7.11 1.49 -5.07
CA THR A 323 6.40 0.21 -5.19
C THR A 323 5.14 0.34 -6.07
N LEU A 324 4.34 1.40 -5.87
CA LEU A 324 3.19 1.71 -6.72
C LEU A 324 3.61 1.88 -8.17
N LEU A 325 4.63 2.68 -8.42
CA LEU A 325 5.13 2.95 -9.77
C LEU A 325 5.61 1.68 -10.49
N LEU A 326 6.33 0.80 -9.79
CA LEU A 326 6.80 -0.49 -10.31
C LEU A 326 5.63 -1.41 -10.71
N ASN A 327 4.51 -1.30 -10.01
CA ASN A 327 3.30 -2.07 -10.29
C ASN A 327 2.33 -1.37 -11.27
N GLY A 328 2.75 -0.26 -11.89
CA GLY A 328 1.95 0.46 -12.89
C GLY A 328 0.79 1.27 -12.31
N LEU A 329 0.83 1.56 -11.01
CA LEU A 329 -0.19 2.33 -10.30
C LEU A 329 0.24 3.79 -10.15
N SER A 330 -0.74 4.68 -9.99
CA SER A 330 -0.50 6.08 -9.68
C SER A 330 0.03 6.24 -8.26
N VAL A 331 1.03 7.10 -8.11
CA VAL A 331 1.53 7.49 -6.79
C VAL A 331 0.62 8.60 -6.23
N PRO A 332 -0.14 8.35 -5.15
CA PRO A 332 -1.01 9.36 -4.54
C PRO A 332 -0.16 10.41 -3.81
N GLU A 333 -0.83 11.45 -3.29
CA GLU A 333 -0.19 12.31 -2.30
C GLU A 333 0.23 11.48 -1.08
N THR A 334 1.54 11.49 -0.79
CA THR A 334 2.15 10.59 0.21
C THR A 334 1.95 11.05 1.66
N ALA A 335 1.26 12.16 1.90
CA ALA A 335 1.11 12.76 3.23
C ALA A 335 0.52 11.78 4.26
N ALA A 336 -0.56 11.08 3.92
CA ALA A 336 -1.21 10.14 4.83
C ALA A 336 -0.34 8.87 5.11
N LEU A 337 0.43 8.43 4.12
CA LEU A 337 1.40 7.34 4.30
C LEU A 337 2.56 7.79 5.21
N TRP A 338 3.01 9.04 5.03
CA TRP A 338 4.04 9.63 5.88
C TRP A 338 3.58 9.77 7.33
N GLU A 339 2.36 10.28 7.56
CA GLU A 339 1.80 10.43 8.91
C GLU A 339 1.73 9.09 9.66
N ALA A 340 1.20 8.04 9.02
CA ALA A 340 1.11 6.72 9.60
C ALA A 340 2.50 6.14 9.94
N ALA A 341 3.45 6.25 9.04
CA ALA A 341 4.82 5.82 9.26
C ALA A 341 5.52 6.64 10.36
N TYR A 342 5.31 7.95 10.39
CA TYR A 342 5.89 8.83 11.40
C TYR A 342 5.43 8.46 12.82
N GLU A 343 4.14 8.19 13.02
CA GLU A 343 3.62 7.76 14.33
C GLU A 343 4.34 6.50 14.83
N VAL A 344 4.51 5.49 13.96
CA VAL A 344 5.21 4.24 14.30
C VAL A 344 6.67 4.49 14.67
N TYR A 345 7.40 5.29 13.89
CA TYR A 345 8.83 5.56 14.16
C TYR A 345 9.04 6.47 15.37
N ALA A 346 8.15 7.43 15.62
CA ALA A 346 8.22 8.30 16.78
C ALA A 346 7.95 7.54 18.10
N GLU A 347 7.02 6.59 18.11
CA GLU A 347 6.77 5.72 19.26
C GLU A 347 7.98 4.82 19.56
N HIS A 348 8.62 4.30 18.53
CA HIS A 348 9.81 3.44 18.67
C HIS A 348 11.00 4.20 19.23
N ASP A 349 11.26 5.43 18.78
CA ASP A 349 12.33 6.29 19.25
C ASP A 349 12.14 6.66 20.74
N ALA A 350 10.91 6.99 21.13
CA ALA A 350 10.56 7.26 22.52
C ALA A 350 10.77 6.04 23.45
N GLY A 351 10.50 4.82 22.95
CA GLY A 351 10.69 3.57 23.68
C GLY A 351 12.17 3.20 23.92
N THR A 352 13.04 3.48 22.96
CA THR A 352 14.49 3.21 23.08
C THR A 352 15.21 4.20 24.00
N GLY A 353 14.71 5.44 24.12
CA GLY A 353 15.27 6.47 25.02
C GLY A 353 15.03 6.21 26.51
N SER A 354 14.06 5.36 26.87
CA SER A 354 13.73 5.07 28.28
C SER A 354 14.54 3.92 28.91
N SER A 355 15.31 3.17 28.13
CA SER A 355 16.06 2.00 28.62
C SER A 355 17.53 2.27 29.00
N THR A 356 18.00 3.52 28.94
CA THR A 356 19.40 3.88 29.24
C THR A 356 19.59 4.65 30.55
N SER A 357 18.61 4.58 31.46
CA SER A 357 18.77 5.14 32.84
C SER A 357 18.46 4.06 33.88
N ASP A 358 19.43 3.17 34.13
CA ASP A 358 19.66 2.49 35.42
C ASP A 358 21.16 2.18 35.58
#